data_41a7cf6e98963d5d7ee5f54594b31895
#
_entry.id   41a7cf6e98963d5d7ee5f54594b31895
#
_cell.length_a   1.000
_cell.length_b   1.000
_cell.length_c   1.000
_cell.angle_alpha   90.00
_cell.angle_beta   90.00
_cell.angle_gamma   90.00
#
_symmetry.space_group_name_H-M   'P 1'
#
loop_
_entity.id
_entity.type
_entity.pdbx_description
1 polymer ?
#
loop_
_entity_poly.entity_id
_entity_poly.type
_entity_poly.pdbx_seq_one_letter_code
_entity_poly.pdbx_strand_id
1 'polypeptide(L)'
;MKKILIVDDEYLIRYSLSATFTSSSAEVITAADGKAALKAINENRFDLCILDIHLPDMDGLEIMKMLGRSSPWTKITIMTGSEVSETMMHAIQENAVLLIAKPFDLDRLRVFAEQILTTGRLGYRDDSKVLKDDADSFVIWSADGVRKYKRIPVARKINYFAPPYQDKKTPDVLTADILDISEGGMCIRTDCRLDPGHTLKLYDAKIQCEGVVRWSARSEAAEAHHVGIQFVSTMNNLHHILQ
;
A
#
# COMPACT_ATOMS: atom_id res chain seq x y z
N MET A 1 -21.58 16.77 -3.69
CA MET A 1 -20.48 17.06 -2.77
C MET A 1 -19.89 15.73 -2.37
N LYS A 2 -18.57 15.60 -2.36
CA LYS A 2 -17.89 14.37 -1.94
C LYS A 2 -17.97 14.21 -0.44
N LYS A 3 -18.08 12.98 0.06
CA LYS A 3 -18.22 12.68 1.47
C LYS A 3 -17.10 11.78 1.95
N ILE A 4 -16.39 12.19 3.00
CA ILE A 4 -15.22 11.50 3.56
C ILE A 4 -15.54 11.05 4.99
N LEU A 5 -15.25 9.78 5.30
CA LEU A 5 -15.23 9.27 6.66
C LEU A 5 -13.79 9.20 7.14
N ILE A 6 -13.52 9.72 8.34
CA ILE A 6 -12.22 9.62 9.03
C ILE A 6 -12.44 8.87 10.32
N VAL A 7 -11.73 7.75 10.48
CA VAL A 7 -11.81 6.88 11.64
C VAL A 7 -10.44 6.73 12.27
N ASP A 8 -10.28 7.22 13.49
CA ASP A 8 -9.03 7.18 14.25
C ASP A 8 -9.37 7.49 15.71
N ASP A 9 -8.77 6.86 16.68
CA ASP A 9 -9.04 7.12 18.10
C ASP A 9 -8.33 8.39 18.59
N GLU A 10 -7.26 8.83 17.92
CA GLU A 10 -6.50 10.02 18.25
C GLU A 10 -7.23 11.29 17.79
N TYR A 11 -7.69 12.09 18.75
CA TYR A 11 -8.40 13.37 18.48
C TYR A 11 -7.62 14.30 17.56
N LEU A 12 -6.31 14.45 17.77
CA LEU A 12 -5.48 15.38 16.98
C LEU A 12 -5.38 14.96 15.53
N ILE A 13 -5.31 13.65 15.25
CA ILE A 13 -5.30 13.12 13.88
C ILE A 13 -6.64 13.40 13.22
N ARG A 14 -7.76 13.05 13.85
CA ARG A 14 -9.10 13.35 13.32
C ARG A 14 -9.31 14.84 13.05
N TYR A 15 -8.88 15.71 13.98
CA TYR A 15 -8.99 17.15 13.82
C TYR A 15 -8.17 17.67 12.64
N SER A 16 -6.90 17.28 12.54
CA SER A 16 -6.00 17.72 11.47
C SER A 16 -6.48 17.26 10.09
N LEU A 17 -6.90 16.00 9.97
CA LEU A 17 -7.47 15.48 8.74
C LEU A 17 -8.79 16.15 8.38
N SER A 18 -9.68 16.35 9.35
CA SER A 18 -10.95 17.05 9.12
C SER A 18 -10.73 18.47 8.62
N ALA A 19 -9.82 19.23 9.24
CA ALA A 19 -9.48 20.57 8.80
C ALA A 19 -8.90 20.60 7.37
N THR A 20 -8.03 19.64 7.06
CA THR A 20 -7.40 19.50 5.74
C THR A 20 -8.44 19.25 4.64
N PHE A 21 -9.42 18.37 4.87
CA PHE A 21 -10.39 18.00 3.84
C PHE A 21 -11.62 18.89 3.78
N THR A 22 -12.00 19.55 4.85
CA THR A 22 -13.08 20.56 4.83
C THR A 22 -12.72 21.73 3.91
N SER A 23 -11.46 22.11 3.82
CA SER A 23 -10.97 23.14 2.89
C SER A 23 -11.13 22.74 1.40
N SER A 24 -11.22 21.46 1.11
CA SER A 24 -11.39 20.91 -0.25
C SER A 24 -12.86 20.81 -0.70
N SER A 25 -13.79 21.44 0.00
CA SER A 25 -15.24 21.41 -0.28
C SER A 25 -15.85 20.00 -0.20
N ALA A 26 -15.29 19.13 0.61
CA ALA A 26 -15.83 17.82 0.95
C ALA A 26 -16.61 17.90 2.29
N GLU A 27 -17.65 17.09 2.40
CA GLU A 27 -18.29 16.82 3.69
C GLU A 27 -17.49 15.80 4.46
N VAL A 28 -17.04 16.12 5.66
CA VAL A 28 -16.22 15.24 6.49
C VAL A 28 -17.02 14.79 7.71
N ILE A 29 -17.10 13.48 7.91
CA ILE A 29 -17.64 12.85 9.11
C ILE A 29 -16.48 12.13 9.81
N THR A 30 -16.40 12.27 11.14
CA THR A 30 -15.34 11.64 11.95
C THR A 30 -15.92 10.64 12.92
N ALA A 31 -15.19 9.57 13.19
CA ALA A 31 -15.51 8.56 14.18
C ALA A 31 -14.29 8.28 15.07
N ALA A 32 -14.48 8.17 16.37
CA ALA A 32 -13.40 7.93 17.33
C ALA A 32 -13.18 6.45 17.64
N ASP A 33 -14.07 5.59 17.19
CA ASP A 33 -14.06 4.15 17.44
C ASP A 33 -14.82 3.42 16.32
N GLY A 34 -14.74 2.12 16.33
CA GLY A 34 -15.35 1.29 15.31
C GLY A 34 -16.89 1.29 15.37
N LYS A 35 -17.49 1.39 16.55
CA LYS A 35 -18.96 1.48 16.68
C LYS A 35 -19.50 2.75 16.06
N ALA A 36 -18.84 3.89 16.32
CA ALA A 36 -19.18 5.18 15.71
C ALA A 36 -18.98 5.13 14.19
N ALA A 37 -17.90 4.49 13.71
CA ALA A 37 -17.64 4.30 12.29
C ALA A 37 -18.74 3.47 11.62
N LEU A 38 -19.13 2.33 12.20
CA LEU A 38 -20.18 1.47 11.66
C LEU A 38 -21.54 2.18 11.63
N LYS A 39 -21.85 2.98 12.66
CA LYS A 39 -23.05 3.81 12.67
C LYS A 39 -23.03 4.81 11.51
N ALA A 40 -21.93 5.53 11.34
CA ALA A 40 -21.78 6.51 10.24
C ALA A 40 -21.91 5.85 8.87
N ILE A 41 -21.33 4.66 8.67
CA ILE A 41 -21.41 3.87 7.44
C ILE A 41 -22.84 3.44 7.12
N ASN A 42 -23.62 3.07 8.13
CA ASN A 42 -25.02 2.66 7.95
C ASN A 42 -25.93 3.85 7.60
N GLU A 43 -25.61 5.04 8.07
CA GLU A 43 -26.42 6.25 7.88
C GLU A 43 -26.01 7.07 6.64
N ASN A 44 -24.81 6.83 6.07
CA ASN A 44 -24.26 7.65 5.01
C ASN A 44 -23.58 6.81 3.92
N ARG A 45 -23.49 7.40 2.72
CA ARG A 45 -22.62 6.91 1.65
C ARG A 45 -21.36 7.75 1.60
N PHE A 46 -20.21 7.11 1.58
CA PHE A 46 -18.91 7.76 1.52
C PHE A 46 -18.23 7.51 0.19
N ASP A 47 -17.52 8.51 -0.32
CA ASP A 47 -16.62 8.38 -1.47
C ASP A 47 -15.24 7.87 -1.05
N LEU A 48 -14.78 8.30 0.16
CA LEU A 48 -13.49 7.92 0.74
C LEU A 48 -13.65 7.62 2.23
N CYS A 49 -13.01 6.56 2.69
CA CYS A 49 -12.83 6.24 4.10
C CYS A 49 -11.34 6.23 4.42
N ILE A 50 -10.90 7.05 5.37
CA ILE A 50 -9.54 7.05 5.93
C ILE A 50 -9.65 6.39 7.30
N LEU A 51 -9.01 5.24 7.48
CA LEU A 51 -9.29 4.30 8.55
C LEU A 51 -8.00 3.86 9.24
N ASP A 52 -7.92 4.09 10.56
CA ASP A 52 -6.89 3.47 11.38
C ASP A 52 -7.18 1.98 11.58
N ILE A 53 -6.12 1.17 11.58
CA ILE A 53 -6.22 -0.26 11.91
C ILE A 53 -6.52 -0.45 13.39
N HIS A 54 -5.87 0.30 14.25
CA HIS A 54 -5.93 0.11 15.69
C HIS A 54 -6.98 1.02 16.34
N LEU A 55 -8.19 0.50 16.48
CA LEU A 55 -9.26 1.19 17.19
C LEU A 55 -9.47 0.53 18.57
N PRO A 56 -9.99 1.28 19.54
CA PRO A 56 -10.09 0.81 20.94
C PRO A 56 -11.10 -0.32 21.15
N ASP A 57 -12.05 -0.49 20.24
CA ASP A 57 -13.19 -1.40 20.40
C ASP A 57 -13.25 -2.51 19.34
N MET A 58 -12.55 -2.37 18.22
CA MET A 58 -12.48 -3.38 17.16
C MET A 58 -11.29 -3.16 16.22
N ASP A 59 -10.92 -4.18 15.44
CA ASP A 59 -9.92 -4.10 14.41
C ASP A 59 -10.47 -3.32 13.18
N GLY A 60 -9.74 -2.28 12.75
CA GLY A 60 -10.09 -1.51 11.56
C GLY A 60 -10.12 -2.35 10.28
N LEU A 61 -9.38 -3.46 10.21
CA LEU A 61 -9.46 -4.39 9.09
C LEU A 61 -10.83 -5.07 8.95
N GLU A 62 -11.55 -5.26 10.05
CA GLU A 62 -12.92 -5.78 10.00
C GLU A 62 -13.87 -4.76 9.37
N ILE A 63 -13.74 -3.48 9.74
CA ILE A 63 -14.49 -2.37 9.12
C ILE A 63 -14.17 -2.28 7.63
N MET A 64 -12.89 -2.36 7.27
CA MET A 64 -12.45 -2.35 5.88
C MET A 64 -13.10 -3.47 5.06
N LYS A 65 -13.09 -4.72 5.56
CA LYS A 65 -13.72 -5.88 4.90
C LYS A 65 -15.24 -5.71 4.77
N MET A 66 -15.89 -5.14 5.78
CA MET A 66 -17.32 -4.85 5.75
C MET A 66 -17.64 -3.79 4.70
N LEU A 67 -16.88 -2.70 4.64
CA LEU A 67 -17.01 -1.65 3.61
C LEU A 67 -16.81 -2.21 2.21
N GLY A 68 -15.78 -3.03 1.99
CA GLY A 68 -15.51 -3.65 0.70
C GLY A 68 -16.67 -4.49 0.18
N ARG A 69 -17.46 -5.10 1.07
CA ARG A 69 -18.64 -5.90 0.73
C ARG A 69 -19.90 -5.06 0.57
N SER A 70 -20.16 -4.13 1.50
CA SER A 70 -21.42 -3.36 1.56
C SER A 70 -21.39 -2.10 0.73
N SER A 71 -20.22 -1.53 0.48
CA SER A 71 -20.02 -0.25 -0.19
C SER A 71 -18.82 -0.28 -1.15
N PRO A 72 -18.86 -1.09 -2.22
CA PRO A 72 -17.71 -1.30 -3.11
C PRO A 72 -17.27 -0.04 -3.88
N TRP A 73 -18.08 1.00 -3.88
CA TRP A 73 -17.73 2.32 -4.44
C TRP A 73 -16.88 3.16 -3.50
N THR A 74 -16.92 2.90 -2.17
CA THR A 74 -16.13 3.64 -1.19
C THR A 74 -14.66 3.26 -1.33
N LYS A 75 -13.82 4.25 -1.59
CA LYS A 75 -12.37 4.03 -1.60
C LYS A 75 -11.86 4.03 -0.17
N ILE A 76 -10.95 3.11 0.14
CA ILE A 76 -10.46 2.93 1.50
C ILE A 76 -8.97 3.23 1.54
N THR A 77 -8.58 4.13 2.42
CA THR A 77 -7.19 4.42 2.78
C THR A 77 -6.96 3.93 4.19
N ILE A 78 -5.98 3.06 4.38
CA ILE A 78 -5.60 2.56 5.71
C ILE A 78 -4.47 3.39 6.27
N MET A 79 -4.55 3.72 7.56
CA MET A 79 -3.47 4.30 8.35
C MET A 79 -3.00 3.29 9.40
N THR A 80 -1.71 3.27 9.69
CA THR A 80 -1.15 2.42 10.76
C THR A 80 0.10 3.03 11.38
N GLY A 81 0.21 2.94 12.70
CA GLY A 81 1.42 3.27 13.46
C GLY A 81 2.31 2.08 13.76
N SER A 82 1.94 0.88 13.35
CA SER A 82 2.64 -0.36 13.65
C SER A 82 3.03 -1.14 12.40
N GLU A 83 3.92 -2.11 12.57
CA GLU A 83 4.29 -3.05 11.52
C GLU A 83 3.04 -3.83 11.06
N VAL A 84 2.90 -3.96 9.75
CA VAL A 84 1.80 -4.70 9.12
C VAL A 84 2.29 -6.13 8.87
N SER A 85 1.56 -7.11 9.42
CA SER A 85 1.84 -8.52 9.13
C SER A 85 1.49 -8.88 7.69
N GLU A 86 1.97 -10.03 7.24
CA GLU A 86 1.68 -10.54 5.90
C GLU A 86 0.18 -10.71 5.66
N THR A 87 -0.52 -11.29 6.62
CA THR A 87 -1.98 -11.53 6.54
C THR A 87 -2.76 -10.21 6.47
N MET A 88 -2.34 -9.21 7.26
CA MET A 88 -2.91 -7.86 7.20
C MET A 88 -2.65 -7.23 5.84
N MET A 89 -1.43 -7.36 5.33
CA MET A 89 -1.05 -6.81 4.03
C MET A 89 -1.90 -7.38 2.89
N HIS A 90 -2.13 -8.69 2.88
CA HIS A 90 -3.03 -9.31 1.89
C HIS A 90 -4.44 -8.74 1.96
N ALA A 91 -5.02 -8.64 3.17
CA ALA A 91 -6.36 -8.09 3.35
C ALA A 91 -6.46 -6.63 2.89
N ILE A 92 -5.42 -5.83 3.18
CA ILE A 92 -5.36 -4.42 2.76
C ILE A 92 -5.26 -4.32 1.23
N GLN A 93 -4.41 -5.13 0.59
CA GLN A 93 -4.25 -5.13 -0.87
C GLN A 93 -5.52 -5.47 -1.64
N GLU A 94 -6.39 -6.27 -1.05
CA GLU A 94 -7.67 -6.65 -1.67
C GLU A 94 -8.75 -5.58 -1.55
N ASN A 95 -8.69 -4.76 -0.50
CA ASN A 95 -9.81 -3.91 -0.10
C ASN A 95 -9.49 -2.40 -0.04
N ALA A 96 -8.21 -2.01 0.06
CA ALA A 96 -7.81 -0.62 0.18
C ALA A 96 -7.05 -0.11 -1.04
N VAL A 97 -7.14 1.20 -1.31
CA VAL A 97 -6.43 1.87 -2.41
C VAL A 97 -5.08 2.44 -1.97
N LEU A 98 -4.90 2.67 -0.67
CA LEU A 98 -3.71 3.30 -0.11
C LEU A 98 -3.46 2.78 1.31
N LEU A 99 -2.21 2.51 1.64
CA LEU A 99 -1.73 2.31 3.01
C LEU A 99 -0.75 3.43 3.36
N ILE A 100 -0.90 3.96 4.56
CA ILE A 100 -0.10 5.07 5.07
C ILE A 100 0.46 4.66 6.43
N ALA A 101 1.77 4.80 6.60
CA ALA A 101 2.41 4.65 7.91
C ALA A 101 2.36 5.98 8.68
N LYS A 102 2.03 5.92 9.97
CA LYS A 102 2.16 7.05 10.91
C LYS A 102 3.62 7.12 11.39
N PRO A 103 4.23 8.33 11.47
CA PRO A 103 3.71 9.63 11.13
C PRO A 103 3.71 9.89 9.61
N PHE A 104 2.76 10.68 9.11
CA PHE A 104 2.61 11.00 7.69
C PHE A 104 2.47 12.50 7.43
N ASP A 105 2.77 12.90 6.20
CA ASP A 105 2.60 14.27 5.72
C ASP A 105 1.15 14.52 5.29
N LEU A 106 0.51 15.54 5.89
CA LEU A 106 -0.90 15.89 5.63
C LEU A 106 -1.12 16.47 4.23
N ASP A 107 -0.19 17.27 3.72
CA ASP A 107 -0.32 17.87 2.38
C ASP A 107 -0.24 16.78 1.30
N ARG A 108 0.63 15.83 1.50
CA ARG A 108 0.77 14.68 0.61
C ARG A 108 -0.47 13.80 0.64
N LEU A 109 -1.01 13.51 1.84
CA LEU A 109 -2.26 12.77 1.96
C LEU A 109 -3.42 13.51 1.30
N ARG A 110 -3.49 14.84 1.42
CA ARG A 110 -4.50 15.66 0.76
C ARG A 110 -4.44 15.50 -0.75
N VAL A 111 -3.26 15.59 -1.36
CA VAL A 111 -3.08 15.42 -2.81
C VAL A 111 -3.58 14.04 -3.27
N PHE A 112 -3.24 12.97 -2.55
CA PHE A 112 -3.72 11.63 -2.87
C PHE A 112 -5.23 11.49 -2.74
N ALA A 113 -5.81 12.01 -1.66
CA ALA A 113 -7.24 11.94 -1.44
C ALA A 113 -8.03 12.73 -2.51
N GLU A 114 -7.56 13.92 -2.88
CA GLU A 114 -8.16 14.72 -3.96
C GLU A 114 -8.11 13.98 -5.30
N GLN A 115 -6.99 13.31 -5.60
CA GLN A 115 -6.86 12.51 -6.80
C GLN A 115 -7.84 11.32 -6.80
N ILE A 116 -7.93 10.58 -5.69
CA ILE A 116 -8.88 9.49 -5.50
C ILE A 116 -10.33 9.98 -5.69
N LEU A 117 -10.68 11.09 -5.06
CA LEU A 117 -12.03 11.67 -5.11
C LEU A 117 -12.41 12.19 -6.49
N THR A 118 -11.44 12.65 -7.28
CA THR A 118 -11.67 13.23 -8.61
C THR A 118 -11.72 12.16 -9.70
N THR A 119 -10.76 11.24 -9.70
CA THR A 119 -10.58 10.27 -10.77
C THR A 119 -11.12 8.89 -10.43
N GLY A 120 -11.43 8.63 -9.17
CA GLY A 120 -11.72 7.29 -8.64
C GLY A 120 -10.50 6.37 -8.60
N ARG A 121 -9.32 6.86 -8.97
CA ARG A 121 -8.07 6.11 -9.13
C ARG A 121 -6.90 6.90 -8.57
N LEU A 122 -5.92 6.23 -8.00
CA LEU A 122 -4.59 6.79 -7.87
C LEU A 122 -3.92 6.68 -9.25
N GLY A 123 -4.02 7.75 -10.04
CA GLY A 123 -3.32 7.84 -11.32
C GLY A 123 -1.84 8.00 -11.05
N TYR A 124 -1.05 7.01 -11.43
CA TYR A 124 0.38 7.19 -11.61
C TYR A 124 0.54 8.04 -12.88
N ARG A 125 0.59 9.37 -12.72
CA ARG A 125 1.23 10.20 -13.73
C ARG A 125 2.72 9.96 -13.60
N ASP A 126 3.34 9.72 -14.74
CA ASP A 126 4.78 9.53 -14.94
C ASP A 126 5.60 10.82 -14.63
N ASP A 127 5.10 11.65 -13.76
CA ASP A 127 5.82 12.79 -13.21
C ASP A 127 6.69 12.30 -12.05
N SER A 128 7.80 11.66 -12.44
CA SER A 128 8.90 11.17 -11.60
C SER A 128 9.54 12.23 -10.67
N LYS A 129 8.93 13.38 -10.51
CA LYS A 129 9.41 14.49 -9.66
C LYS A 129 8.81 14.58 -8.27
N VAL A 130 7.67 13.91 -7.98
CA VAL A 130 6.97 14.07 -6.70
C VAL A 130 7.33 13.00 -5.66
N LEU A 131 8.04 11.93 -6.05
CA LEU A 131 8.30 10.78 -5.19
C LEU A 131 9.76 10.61 -4.75
N LYS A 132 10.63 11.61 -4.92
CA LYS A 132 12.07 11.40 -4.70
C LYS A 132 12.61 11.71 -3.31
N ASP A 133 11.88 12.41 -2.44
CA ASP A 133 12.50 12.91 -1.21
C ASP A 133 11.97 12.39 0.13
N ASP A 134 10.82 11.69 0.21
CA ASP A 134 10.34 11.12 1.49
C ASP A 134 9.54 9.82 1.28
N ALA A 135 10.23 8.74 0.94
CA ALA A 135 9.60 7.45 0.59
C ALA A 135 9.05 6.66 1.79
N ASP A 136 9.26 7.12 3.04
CA ASP A 136 9.11 6.27 4.21
C ASP A 136 7.68 6.11 4.74
N SER A 137 6.73 6.97 4.33
CA SER A 137 5.39 6.98 4.96
C SER A 137 4.26 6.45 4.10
N PHE A 138 4.45 6.22 2.80
CA PHE A 138 3.35 5.88 1.89
C PHE A 138 3.62 4.62 1.07
N VAL A 139 2.73 3.65 1.18
CA VAL A 139 2.69 2.50 0.29
C VAL A 139 1.43 2.62 -0.57
N ILE A 140 1.62 2.87 -1.87
CA ILE A 140 0.53 3.08 -2.81
C ILE A 140 0.30 1.80 -3.59
N TRP A 141 -0.94 1.32 -3.62
CA TRP A 141 -1.40 0.36 -4.62
C TRP A 141 -2.74 0.77 -5.19
N SER A 142 -2.93 0.50 -6.44
CA SER A 142 -4.19 0.73 -7.11
C SER A 142 -5.09 -0.49 -6.87
N ALA A 143 -6.05 -0.35 -5.97
CA ALA A 143 -7.13 -1.31 -5.82
C ALA A 143 -8.25 -0.99 -6.81
N ASP A 144 -7.98 -1.05 -8.10
CA ASP A 144 -9.06 -1.07 -9.10
C ASP A 144 -9.79 -2.44 -9.11
N GLY A 145 -9.58 -3.27 -8.07
CA GLY A 145 -10.16 -4.61 -7.94
C GLY A 145 -9.74 -5.59 -9.05
N VAL A 146 -9.19 -5.08 -10.12
CA VAL A 146 -8.64 -5.84 -11.24
C VAL A 146 -7.15 -5.53 -11.29
N ARG A 147 -6.34 -6.42 -10.73
CA ARG A 147 -4.90 -6.38 -10.98
C ARG A 147 -4.71 -6.34 -12.49
N LYS A 148 -4.03 -5.33 -13.00
CA LYS A 148 -3.77 -5.17 -14.44
C LYS A 148 -3.13 -6.43 -15.03
N TYR A 149 -2.39 -7.16 -14.21
CA TYR A 149 -1.67 -8.38 -14.60
C TYR A 149 -1.97 -9.53 -13.64
N LYS A 150 -2.27 -10.70 -14.20
CA LYS A 150 -2.46 -11.95 -13.45
C LYS A 150 -1.14 -12.36 -12.79
N ARG A 151 -1.16 -12.65 -11.50
CA ARG A 151 -0.01 -13.21 -10.78
C ARG A 151 0.04 -14.72 -10.91
N ILE A 152 1.22 -15.24 -11.09
CA ILE A 152 1.51 -16.68 -11.24
C ILE A 152 2.40 -17.07 -10.07
N PRO A 153 2.00 -18.01 -9.20
CA PRO A 153 2.88 -18.54 -8.17
C PRO A 153 4.11 -19.18 -8.79
N VAL A 154 5.28 -18.90 -8.24
CA VAL A 154 6.55 -19.38 -8.77
C VAL A 154 7.44 -19.82 -7.61
N ALA A 155 7.91 -21.10 -7.65
CA ALA A 155 8.90 -21.60 -6.70
C ALA A 155 10.31 -21.47 -7.30
N ARG A 156 10.88 -20.27 -7.25
CA ARG A 156 12.19 -19.97 -7.87
C ARG A 156 12.96 -18.95 -7.04
N LYS A 157 14.28 -19.06 -7.06
CA LYS A 157 15.18 -18.07 -6.45
C LYS A 157 15.56 -16.99 -7.44
N ILE A 158 15.70 -15.76 -6.94
CA ILE A 158 16.20 -14.62 -7.68
C ILE A 158 17.31 -13.94 -6.89
N ASN A 159 18.32 -13.45 -7.58
CA ASN A 159 19.35 -12.61 -6.99
C ASN A 159 18.95 -11.14 -7.13
N TYR A 160 19.33 -10.33 -6.16
CA TYR A 160 19.11 -8.91 -6.23
C TYR A 160 20.25 -8.13 -5.59
N PHE A 161 20.45 -6.91 -6.06
CA PHE A 161 21.31 -5.92 -5.42
C PHE A 161 20.44 -5.01 -4.59
N ALA A 162 20.69 -4.98 -3.28
CA ALA A 162 20.12 -3.97 -2.39
C ALA A 162 20.98 -2.71 -2.43
N PRO A 163 20.38 -1.51 -2.24
CA PRO A 163 21.17 -0.29 -2.09
C PRO A 163 22.12 -0.44 -0.91
N PRO A 164 23.34 0.14 -0.99
CA PRO A 164 24.30 0.04 0.08
C PRO A 164 23.75 0.70 1.35
N TYR A 165 23.60 -0.08 2.41
CA TYR A 165 23.53 0.48 3.76
C TYR A 165 24.81 1.27 4.01
N GLN A 166 24.74 2.42 4.67
CA GLN A 166 25.69 3.54 4.75
C GLN A 166 27.19 3.24 4.90
N ASP A 167 27.61 1.98 5.11
CA ASP A 167 29.01 1.63 5.39
C ASP A 167 29.69 0.68 4.39
N LYS A 168 29.03 0.20 3.34
CA LYS A 168 29.64 -0.74 2.38
C LYS A 168 29.85 -0.11 1.00
N LYS A 169 31.09 -0.15 0.51
CA LYS A 169 31.49 0.37 -0.82
C LYS A 169 31.02 -0.48 -2.01
N THR A 170 30.54 -1.70 -1.77
CA THR A 170 30.06 -2.60 -2.82
C THR A 170 28.68 -3.14 -2.45
N PRO A 171 27.71 -3.17 -3.38
CA PRO A 171 26.40 -3.75 -3.13
C PRO A 171 26.57 -5.28 -2.92
N ASP A 172 26.02 -5.81 -1.83
CA ASP A 172 25.95 -7.25 -1.63
C ASP A 172 24.93 -7.85 -2.60
N VAL A 173 25.30 -8.97 -3.21
CA VAL A 173 24.36 -9.81 -3.96
C VAL A 173 23.60 -10.64 -2.93
N LEU A 174 22.31 -10.45 -2.87
CA LEU A 174 21.41 -11.18 -2.00
C LEU A 174 20.51 -12.10 -2.82
N THR A 175 20.00 -13.16 -2.19
CA THR A 175 19.09 -14.12 -2.83
C THR A 175 17.75 -14.13 -2.11
N ALA A 176 16.68 -14.20 -2.87
CA ALA A 176 15.32 -14.30 -2.36
C ALA A 176 14.54 -15.41 -3.08
N ASP A 177 13.47 -15.90 -2.44
CA ASP A 177 12.50 -16.79 -3.09
C ASP A 177 11.41 -15.94 -3.74
N ILE A 178 11.11 -16.18 -5.03
CA ILE A 178 9.94 -15.58 -5.67
C ILE A 178 8.72 -16.37 -5.20
N LEU A 179 7.73 -15.66 -4.67
CA LEU A 179 6.45 -16.22 -4.25
C LEU A 179 5.43 -16.18 -5.39
N ASP A 180 5.35 -15.05 -6.05
CA ASP A 180 4.55 -14.85 -7.24
C ASP A 180 5.16 -13.80 -8.16
N ILE A 181 4.81 -13.85 -9.44
CA ILE A 181 5.26 -12.89 -10.46
C ILE A 181 4.12 -12.56 -11.42
N SER A 182 4.15 -11.36 -11.96
CA SER A 182 3.27 -10.87 -13.02
C SER A 182 4.06 -10.00 -14.01
N GLU A 183 3.45 -9.56 -15.09
CA GLU A 183 4.09 -8.63 -16.04
C GLU A 183 4.48 -7.28 -15.41
N GLY A 184 3.81 -6.86 -14.34
CA GLY A 184 4.04 -5.57 -13.68
C GLY A 184 4.85 -5.63 -12.39
N GLY A 185 5.19 -6.83 -11.87
CA GLY A 185 5.91 -6.94 -10.61
C GLY A 185 5.96 -8.35 -10.04
N MET A 186 6.62 -8.50 -8.91
CA MET A 186 6.74 -9.77 -8.19
C MET A 186 6.62 -9.58 -6.68
N CYS A 187 6.33 -10.67 -5.99
CA CYS A 187 6.48 -10.80 -4.55
C CYS A 187 7.66 -11.74 -4.26
N ILE A 188 8.57 -11.31 -3.40
CA ILE A 188 9.71 -12.12 -2.97
C ILE A 188 9.67 -12.33 -1.46
N ARG A 189 10.28 -13.43 -1.00
CA ARG A 189 10.60 -13.67 0.41
C ARG A 189 12.11 -13.58 0.59
N THR A 190 12.56 -12.74 1.52
CA THR A 190 13.98 -12.49 1.81
C THR A 190 14.20 -12.33 3.30
N ASP A 191 15.42 -12.63 3.78
CA ASP A 191 15.83 -12.42 5.17
C ASP A 191 16.17 -10.94 5.47
N CYS A 192 16.27 -10.11 4.42
CA CYS A 192 16.58 -8.71 4.56
C CYS A 192 15.31 -7.85 4.53
N ARG A 193 15.18 -6.93 5.48
CA ARG A 193 14.19 -5.84 5.38
C ARG A 193 14.58 -4.93 4.23
N LEU A 194 13.67 -4.71 3.32
CA LEU A 194 13.81 -3.78 2.20
C LEU A 194 12.74 -2.71 2.35
N ASP A 195 13.18 -1.46 2.49
CA ASP A 195 12.24 -0.36 2.70
C ASP A 195 11.56 0.06 1.39
N PRO A 196 10.27 0.46 1.44
CA PRO A 196 9.57 1.00 0.28
C PRO A 196 10.32 2.16 -0.37
N GLY A 197 10.29 2.24 -1.70
CA GLY A 197 11.03 3.23 -2.48
C GLY A 197 12.42 2.79 -2.92
N HIS A 198 13.01 1.75 -2.32
CA HIS A 198 14.28 1.22 -2.79
C HIS A 198 14.16 0.63 -4.20
N THR A 199 15.10 0.98 -5.06
CA THR A 199 15.23 0.37 -6.39
C THR A 199 16.16 -0.83 -6.32
N LEU A 200 15.69 -1.98 -6.78
CA LEU A 200 16.44 -3.23 -6.81
C LEU A 200 16.76 -3.62 -8.25
N LYS A 201 17.96 -4.11 -8.49
CA LYS A 201 18.28 -4.84 -9.70
C LYS A 201 18.11 -6.32 -9.42
N LEU A 202 17.19 -6.95 -10.13
CA LEU A 202 16.76 -8.33 -9.96
C LEU A 202 17.26 -9.17 -11.15
N TYR A 203 17.87 -10.31 -10.87
CA TYR A 203 18.36 -11.16 -11.95
C TYR A 203 18.47 -12.63 -11.57
N ASP A 204 18.19 -13.49 -12.55
CA ASP A 204 18.53 -14.90 -12.57
C ASP A 204 18.93 -15.30 -13.99
N ALA A 205 18.92 -16.60 -14.33
CA ALA A 205 19.24 -17.09 -15.65
C ALA A 205 18.28 -16.62 -16.76
N LYS A 206 17.05 -16.23 -16.39
CA LYS A 206 15.98 -15.85 -17.34
C LYS A 206 15.38 -14.46 -17.07
N ILE A 207 15.55 -13.94 -15.87
CA ILE A 207 14.99 -12.64 -15.44
C ILE A 207 16.13 -11.66 -15.26
N GLN A 208 16.02 -10.52 -15.92
CA GLN A 208 16.87 -9.36 -15.66
C GLN A 208 16.01 -8.12 -15.74
N CYS A 209 15.76 -7.48 -14.60
CA CYS A 209 14.89 -6.30 -14.53
C CYS A 209 15.27 -5.40 -13.36
N GLU A 210 14.73 -4.19 -13.39
CA GLU A 210 14.75 -3.26 -12.28
C GLU A 210 13.34 -3.14 -11.71
N GLY A 211 13.24 -3.05 -10.39
CA GLY A 211 11.97 -2.88 -9.70
C GLY A 211 12.10 -2.01 -8.47
N VAL A 212 11.01 -1.35 -8.12
CA VAL A 212 10.90 -0.51 -6.92
C VAL A 212 10.14 -1.28 -5.87
N VAL A 213 10.69 -1.36 -4.67
CA VAL A 213 10.00 -1.91 -3.48
C VAL A 213 8.78 -1.03 -3.20
N ARG A 214 7.61 -1.65 -3.15
CA ARG A 214 6.33 -0.98 -2.86
C ARG A 214 5.89 -1.19 -1.42
N TRP A 215 6.16 -2.36 -0.88
CA TRP A 215 5.87 -2.71 0.49
C TRP A 215 6.79 -3.82 0.98
N SER A 216 7.00 -3.87 2.28
CA SER A 216 7.72 -4.93 2.98
C SER A 216 6.95 -5.28 4.26
N ALA A 217 6.68 -6.56 4.47
CA ALA A 217 5.98 -7.06 5.64
C ALA A 217 6.76 -8.23 6.26
N ARG A 218 6.82 -8.29 7.61
CA ARG A 218 7.43 -9.40 8.31
C ARG A 218 6.56 -10.64 8.16
N SER A 219 7.17 -11.78 7.82
CA SER A 219 6.47 -13.06 7.74
C SER A 219 6.13 -13.57 9.14
N GLU A 220 4.90 -14.08 9.33
CA GLU A 220 4.47 -14.66 10.60
C GLU A 220 5.13 -16.01 10.91
N ALA A 221 5.59 -16.72 9.87
CA ALA A 221 6.09 -18.09 9.97
C ALA A 221 7.62 -18.20 10.09
N ALA A 222 8.38 -17.13 9.84
CA ALA A 222 9.86 -17.15 9.83
C ALA A 222 10.43 -15.75 10.10
N GLU A 223 11.71 -15.67 10.48
CA GLU A 223 12.46 -14.40 10.50
C GLU A 223 12.78 -13.93 9.08
N ALA A 224 11.74 -13.72 8.26
CA ALA A 224 11.84 -13.33 6.87
C ALA A 224 10.86 -12.19 6.56
N HIS A 225 11.08 -11.51 5.46
CA HIS A 225 10.22 -10.44 4.95
C HIS A 225 9.63 -10.83 3.62
N HIS A 226 8.33 -10.57 3.45
CA HIS A 226 7.66 -10.57 2.16
C HIS A 226 7.73 -9.16 1.59
N VAL A 227 8.18 -9.04 0.36
CA VAL A 227 8.46 -7.76 -0.28
C VAL A 227 7.77 -7.71 -1.63
N GLY A 228 6.87 -6.74 -1.78
CA GLY A 228 6.22 -6.46 -3.06
C GLY A 228 7.06 -5.49 -3.90
N ILE A 229 7.39 -5.92 -5.11
CA ILE A 229 8.23 -5.18 -6.05
C ILE A 229 7.41 -4.88 -7.30
N GLN A 230 7.40 -3.62 -7.72
CA GLN A 230 6.86 -3.21 -9.02
C GLN A 230 8.02 -3.04 -10.00
N PHE A 231 7.91 -3.62 -11.19
CA PHE A 231 8.91 -3.44 -12.23
C PHE A 231 8.88 -2.01 -12.79
N VAL A 232 10.06 -1.49 -13.09
CA VAL A 232 10.21 -0.17 -13.74
C VAL A 232 9.65 -0.22 -15.17
N SER A 233 9.79 -1.36 -15.84
CA SER A 233 9.20 -1.65 -17.16
C SER A 233 8.47 -2.99 -17.13
N THR A 234 7.33 -3.09 -17.80
CA THR A 234 6.55 -4.34 -17.87
C THR A 234 7.31 -5.46 -18.59
N MET A 235 7.20 -6.67 -18.06
CA MET A 235 7.75 -7.87 -18.71
C MET A 235 6.78 -8.42 -19.76
N ASN A 236 7.05 -8.16 -21.02
CA ASN A 236 6.16 -8.56 -22.13
C ASN A 236 6.21 -10.06 -22.49
N ASN A 237 7.13 -10.85 -21.92
CA ASN A 237 7.34 -12.27 -22.29
C ASN A 237 7.34 -13.21 -21.07
N LEU A 238 6.50 -12.94 -20.08
CA LEU A 238 6.46 -13.70 -18.82
C LEU A 238 6.27 -15.22 -19.03
N HIS A 239 5.43 -15.63 -19.99
CA HIS A 239 5.21 -17.05 -20.32
C HIS A 239 6.48 -17.78 -20.77
N HIS A 240 7.38 -17.14 -21.51
CA HIS A 240 8.66 -17.73 -21.92
C HIS A 240 9.69 -17.79 -20.79
N ILE A 241 9.54 -16.95 -19.77
CA ILE A 241 10.42 -16.93 -18.61
C ILE A 241 10.06 -18.03 -17.62
N LEU A 242 8.79 -18.43 -17.58
CA LEU A 242 8.26 -19.42 -16.61
C LEU A 242 8.30 -20.86 -17.11
N GLN A 243 8.58 -21.09 -18.38
CA GLN A 243 8.90 -22.40 -18.97
C GLN A 243 10.40 -22.72 -18.79
#